data_b4b393f3d67256dfbaea32fea5356f71
#
_entry.id   b4b393f3d67256dfbaea32fea5356f71
#
_cell.length_a   1.000
_cell.length_b   1.000
_cell.length_c   1.000
_cell.angle_alpha   90.00
_cell.angle_beta   90.00
_cell.angle_gamma   90.00
#
_symmetry.space_group_name_H-M   'P 1'
#
loop_
_entity.id
_entity.type
_entity.pdbx_description
1 polymer ?
#
loop_
_entity_poly.entity_id
_entity_poly.type
_entity_poly.pdbx_seq_one_letter_code
_entity_poly.pdbx_strand_id
1 'polypeptide(L)'
;DTSFISRGGDRLGIYFLESGASQRPSKVIYDRAHAAIAEATSDDFDWDGIFEGADWFHFTGITPALSDSAAELTLAALKAAKAKGITVSVDLNYRKKLWSQEKAKEVMTKLMDYVDVCIGNEEDAEKVFGIKAQGTDIHKGEINHAAYEEVAKQIIEKFNVKLVASTLR
;
A
#
# COMPACT_ATOMS: atom_id res chain seq x y z
N ASP A 1 -7.17 -16.80 -12.27
CA ASP A 1 -6.85 -16.43 -13.64
C ASP A 1 -5.45 -15.85 -13.71
N THR A 2 -4.66 -16.24 -14.70
CA THR A 2 -3.26 -15.80 -14.89
C THR A 2 -3.03 -15.17 -16.27
N SER A 3 -4.08 -14.96 -17.04
CA SER A 3 -4.01 -14.44 -18.41
C SER A 3 -3.45 -13.01 -18.47
N PHE A 4 -3.64 -12.24 -17.41
CA PHE A 4 -3.17 -10.85 -17.31
C PHE A 4 -1.84 -10.67 -16.57
N ILE A 5 -1.11 -11.76 -16.29
CA ILE A 5 0.25 -11.64 -15.76
C ILE A 5 1.18 -11.20 -16.89
N SER A 6 1.59 -9.93 -16.85
CA SER A 6 2.65 -9.43 -17.74
C SER A 6 3.99 -10.06 -17.37
N ARG A 7 4.73 -10.52 -18.38
CA ARG A 7 6.04 -11.15 -18.24
C ARG A 7 7.07 -10.30 -18.94
N GLY A 8 8.06 -9.82 -18.20
CA GLY A 8 9.10 -8.92 -18.74
C GLY A 8 10.17 -8.64 -17.70
N GLY A 9 11.06 -7.71 -18.04
CA GLY A 9 12.20 -7.36 -17.20
C GLY A 9 13.28 -8.46 -17.14
N ASP A 10 14.42 -8.12 -16.53
CA ASP A 10 15.59 -9.00 -16.50
C ASP A 10 15.53 -10.03 -15.37
N ARG A 11 14.79 -9.76 -14.30
CA ARG A 11 14.74 -10.65 -13.13
C ARG A 11 13.47 -10.51 -12.30
N LEU A 12 13.15 -11.55 -11.54
CA LEU A 12 12.15 -11.50 -10.47
C LEU A 12 12.76 -10.93 -9.19
N GLY A 13 11.96 -10.23 -8.41
CA GLY A 13 12.28 -9.96 -7.01
C GLY A 13 12.20 -11.26 -6.21
N ILE A 14 13.15 -11.46 -5.30
CA ILE A 14 13.20 -12.64 -4.44
C ILE A 14 13.36 -12.22 -2.97
N TYR A 15 13.05 -13.13 -2.08
CA TYR A 15 13.40 -12.98 -0.67
C TYR A 15 13.90 -14.30 -0.09
N PHE A 16 14.72 -14.19 0.94
CA PHE A 16 15.25 -15.32 1.68
C PHE A 16 14.69 -15.27 3.10
N LEU A 17 14.08 -16.37 3.53
CA LEU A 17 13.63 -16.54 4.90
C LEU A 17 14.62 -17.41 5.66
N GLU A 18 15.31 -16.83 6.63
CA GLU A 18 16.04 -17.56 7.63
C GLU A 18 15.11 -17.82 8.81
N SER A 19 14.73 -19.08 9.01
CA SER A 19 13.85 -19.46 10.12
C SER A 19 14.53 -19.26 11.45
N GLY A 20 13.83 -18.68 12.40
CA GLY A 20 14.28 -18.56 13.78
C GLY A 20 14.31 -19.90 14.48
N ALA A 21 15.11 -19.99 15.55
CA ALA A 21 15.17 -21.16 16.43
C ALA A 21 15.33 -20.69 17.87
N SER A 22 14.51 -21.21 18.79
CA SER A 22 14.53 -20.82 20.20
C SER A 22 14.37 -19.29 20.36
N GLN A 23 15.35 -18.61 20.95
CA GLN A 23 15.35 -17.16 21.18
C GLN A 23 15.81 -16.34 19.97
N ARG A 24 16.28 -16.97 18.90
CA ARG A 24 16.70 -16.28 17.70
C ARG A 24 15.50 -16.00 16.80
N PRO A 25 15.15 -14.74 16.53
CA PRO A 25 14.03 -14.42 15.65
C PRO A 25 14.30 -14.83 14.20
N SER A 26 13.23 -15.06 13.44
CA SER A 26 13.31 -15.22 11.99
C SER A 26 13.81 -13.93 11.33
N LYS A 27 14.58 -14.08 10.25
CA LYS A 27 15.09 -12.95 9.46
C LYS A 27 14.67 -13.10 8.02
N VAL A 28 14.12 -12.02 7.45
CA VAL A 28 13.81 -11.94 6.02
C VAL A 28 14.77 -10.98 5.36
N ILE A 29 15.42 -11.44 4.29
CA ILE A 29 16.28 -10.63 3.43
C ILE A 29 15.59 -10.51 2.08
N TYR A 30 15.29 -9.26 1.67
CA TYR A 30 14.66 -8.95 0.40
C TYR A 30 15.69 -8.54 -0.63
N ASP A 31 15.60 -9.09 -1.82
CA ASP A 31 16.34 -8.69 -3.01
C ASP A 31 15.33 -8.26 -4.08
N ARG A 32 15.02 -6.96 -4.12
CA ARG A 32 13.97 -6.35 -4.97
C ARG A 32 14.51 -5.33 -5.95
N ALA A 33 15.76 -4.90 -5.81
CA ALA A 33 16.34 -3.91 -6.71
C ALA A 33 16.35 -4.45 -8.15
N HIS A 34 15.95 -3.60 -9.10
CA HIS A 34 15.90 -3.94 -10.53
C HIS A 34 15.05 -5.19 -10.85
N ALA A 35 14.09 -5.54 -9.98
CA ALA A 35 13.12 -6.57 -10.30
C ALA A 35 12.13 -6.05 -11.37
N ALA A 36 11.58 -6.96 -12.17
CA ALA A 36 10.64 -6.62 -13.25
C ALA A 36 9.55 -5.64 -12.81
N ILE A 37 8.92 -5.87 -11.65
CA ILE A 37 7.88 -4.96 -11.12
C ILE A 37 8.42 -3.58 -10.74
N ALA A 38 9.69 -3.45 -10.35
CA ALA A 38 10.28 -2.16 -9.99
C ALA A 38 10.63 -1.32 -11.23
N GLU A 39 10.76 -1.95 -12.39
CA GLU A 39 11.11 -1.31 -13.67
C GLU A 39 9.92 -1.27 -14.65
N ALA A 40 8.82 -1.95 -14.32
CA ALA A 40 7.61 -1.98 -15.13
C ALA A 40 7.01 -0.58 -15.29
N THR A 41 6.40 -0.36 -16.45
CA THR A 41 5.70 0.86 -16.82
C THR A 41 4.22 0.58 -17.08
N SER A 42 3.41 1.62 -17.24
CA SER A 42 1.98 1.46 -17.58
C SER A 42 1.77 0.74 -18.91
N ASP A 43 2.70 0.88 -19.85
CA ASP A 43 2.59 0.33 -21.20
C ASP A 43 2.78 -1.20 -21.23
N ASP A 44 3.29 -1.77 -20.14
CA ASP A 44 3.45 -3.23 -19.99
C ASP A 44 2.12 -3.94 -19.65
N PHE A 45 1.02 -3.20 -19.44
CA PHE A 45 -0.26 -3.72 -18.97
C PHE A 45 -1.43 -3.28 -19.84
N ASP A 46 -2.28 -4.22 -20.21
CA ASP A 46 -3.58 -3.95 -20.82
C ASP A 46 -4.64 -3.66 -19.75
N TRP A 47 -4.71 -2.41 -19.31
CA TRP A 47 -5.66 -1.99 -18.26
C TRP A 47 -7.11 -2.21 -18.66
N ASP A 48 -7.43 -2.11 -19.94
CA ASP A 48 -8.79 -2.31 -20.41
C ASP A 48 -9.22 -3.77 -20.28
N GLY A 49 -8.36 -4.69 -20.67
CA GLY A 49 -8.60 -6.12 -20.52
C GLY A 49 -8.55 -6.56 -19.05
N ILE A 50 -7.57 -6.05 -18.26
CA ILE A 50 -7.42 -6.37 -16.83
C ILE A 50 -8.68 -5.98 -16.04
N PHE A 51 -9.28 -4.86 -16.35
CA PHE A 51 -10.42 -4.31 -15.60
C PHE A 51 -11.78 -4.61 -16.25
N GLU A 52 -11.81 -5.41 -17.33
CA GLU A 52 -13.09 -5.85 -17.92
C GLU A 52 -13.83 -6.77 -16.94
N GLY A 53 -15.03 -6.37 -16.54
CA GLY A 53 -15.87 -7.13 -15.58
C GLY A 53 -15.34 -7.14 -14.14
N ALA A 54 -14.35 -6.34 -13.80
CA ALA A 54 -13.85 -6.20 -12.44
C ALA A 54 -14.71 -5.21 -11.64
N ASP A 55 -15.06 -5.59 -10.40
CA ASP A 55 -15.80 -4.74 -9.46
C ASP A 55 -14.89 -4.09 -8.42
N TRP A 56 -13.70 -4.66 -8.19
CA TRP A 56 -12.81 -4.26 -7.11
C TRP A 56 -11.33 -4.38 -7.52
N PHE A 57 -10.58 -3.33 -7.27
CA PHE A 57 -9.13 -3.30 -7.41
C PHE A 57 -8.46 -3.05 -6.06
N HIS A 58 -7.53 -3.90 -5.68
CA HIS A 58 -6.75 -3.74 -4.46
C HIS A 58 -5.27 -3.56 -4.78
N PHE A 59 -4.64 -2.59 -4.11
CA PHE A 59 -3.19 -2.43 -4.15
C PHE A 59 -2.60 -2.27 -2.76
N THR A 60 -1.30 -2.47 -2.65
CA THR A 60 -0.55 -2.26 -1.40
C THR A 60 0.44 -1.11 -1.56
N GLY A 61 0.63 -0.33 -0.49
CA GLY A 61 1.63 0.74 -0.44
C GLY A 61 3.08 0.27 -0.62
N ILE A 62 3.33 -1.06 -0.63
CA ILE A 62 4.65 -1.59 -0.99
C ILE A 62 4.97 -1.36 -2.47
N THR A 63 3.99 -1.56 -3.36
CA THR A 63 4.22 -1.44 -4.82
C THR A 63 4.76 -0.07 -5.22
N PRO A 64 4.10 1.06 -4.91
CA PRO A 64 4.62 2.38 -5.26
C PRO A 64 5.91 2.76 -4.53
N ALA A 65 6.29 2.03 -3.47
CA ALA A 65 7.52 2.25 -2.73
C ALA A 65 8.75 1.59 -3.37
N LEU A 66 8.57 0.73 -4.38
CA LEU A 66 9.67 -0.01 -5.01
C LEU A 66 10.54 0.89 -5.91
N SER A 67 9.92 1.84 -6.60
CA SER A 67 10.59 2.78 -7.51
C SER A 67 9.64 3.91 -7.92
N ASP A 68 10.17 4.97 -8.54
CA ASP A 68 9.33 6.01 -9.15
C ASP A 68 8.47 5.45 -10.29
N SER A 69 9.01 4.54 -11.11
CA SER A 69 8.25 3.85 -12.16
C SER A 69 7.07 3.07 -11.59
N ALA A 70 7.29 2.29 -10.50
CA ALA A 70 6.22 1.56 -9.84
C ALA A 70 5.15 2.48 -9.20
N ALA A 71 5.54 3.67 -8.75
CA ALA A 71 4.59 4.67 -8.26
C ALA A 71 3.73 5.23 -9.40
N GLU A 72 4.31 5.55 -10.55
CA GLU A 72 3.60 6.00 -11.74
C GLU A 72 2.69 4.91 -12.31
N LEU A 73 3.19 3.66 -12.36
CA LEU A 73 2.41 2.48 -12.73
C LEU A 73 1.17 2.31 -11.83
N THR A 74 1.35 2.43 -10.52
CA THR A 74 0.24 2.35 -9.57
C THR A 74 -0.79 3.45 -9.84
N LEU A 75 -0.35 4.69 -10.07
CA LEU A 75 -1.24 5.80 -10.39
C LEU A 75 -2.03 5.55 -11.70
N ALA A 76 -1.37 5.00 -12.73
CA ALA A 76 -2.01 4.66 -13.99
C ALA A 76 -3.11 3.59 -13.79
N ALA A 77 -2.81 2.53 -13.03
CA ALA A 77 -3.78 1.50 -12.68
C ALA A 77 -5.01 2.08 -11.96
N LEU A 78 -4.78 2.98 -10.99
CA LEU A 78 -5.84 3.63 -10.23
C LEU A 78 -6.75 4.48 -11.12
N LYS A 79 -6.16 5.27 -12.02
CA LYS A 79 -6.91 6.07 -12.99
C LYS A 79 -7.77 5.20 -13.90
N ALA A 80 -7.19 4.09 -14.42
CA ALA A 80 -7.91 3.16 -15.26
C ALA A 80 -9.07 2.48 -14.51
N ALA A 81 -8.85 2.02 -13.28
CA ALA A 81 -9.89 1.45 -12.43
C ALA A 81 -11.04 2.44 -12.17
N LYS A 82 -10.72 3.69 -11.81
CA LYS A 82 -11.74 4.71 -11.56
C LYS A 82 -12.49 5.12 -12.81
N ALA A 83 -11.86 5.16 -13.98
CA ALA A 83 -12.53 5.42 -15.25
C ALA A 83 -13.61 4.37 -15.58
N LYS A 84 -13.47 3.15 -15.06
CA LYS A 84 -14.45 2.06 -15.19
C LYS A 84 -15.41 1.95 -13.98
N GLY A 85 -15.35 2.88 -13.03
CA GLY A 85 -16.23 2.88 -11.86
C GLY A 85 -15.91 1.80 -10.82
N ILE A 86 -14.74 1.20 -10.89
CA ILE A 86 -14.30 0.11 -10.00
C ILE A 86 -14.02 0.66 -8.59
N THR A 87 -14.43 -0.09 -7.58
CA THR A 87 -14.08 0.20 -6.18
C THR A 87 -12.59 -0.07 -5.93
N VAL A 88 -11.90 0.90 -5.33
CA VAL A 88 -10.46 0.79 -5.08
C VAL A 88 -10.19 0.71 -3.58
N SER A 89 -9.37 -0.28 -3.18
CA SER A 89 -8.85 -0.38 -1.81
C SER A 89 -7.34 -0.37 -1.77
N VAL A 90 -6.79 0.16 -0.67
CA VAL A 90 -5.36 0.16 -0.38
C VAL A 90 -5.07 -0.42 1.00
N ASP A 91 -4.01 -1.23 1.12
CA ASP A 91 -3.31 -1.47 2.38
C ASP A 91 -2.09 -0.55 2.42
N LEU A 92 -2.06 0.39 3.37
CA LEU A 92 -0.98 1.39 3.49
C LEU A 92 0.39 0.76 3.64
N ASN A 93 0.50 -0.27 4.46
CA ASN A 93 1.63 -1.21 4.54
C ASN A 93 3.01 -0.53 4.47
N TYR A 94 3.22 0.53 5.27
CA TYR A 94 4.44 1.33 5.25
C TYR A 94 5.69 0.49 5.52
N ARG A 95 6.73 0.71 4.74
CA ARG A 95 8.02 0.01 4.85
C ARG A 95 9.18 1.00 4.86
N LYS A 96 9.70 1.34 6.05
CA LYS A 96 10.82 2.29 6.25
C LYS A 96 12.10 1.93 5.47
N LYS A 97 12.25 0.68 5.03
CA LYS A 97 13.40 0.23 4.23
C LYS A 97 13.26 0.56 2.75
N LEU A 98 12.07 0.92 2.27
CA LEU A 98 11.81 1.20 0.86
C LEU A 98 11.82 2.71 0.57
N TRP A 99 11.25 3.51 1.47
CA TRP A 99 11.16 4.96 1.29
C TRP A 99 11.11 5.71 2.62
N SER A 100 11.38 7.02 2.56
CA SER A 100 11.21 7.91 3.71
C SER A 100 9.74 8.24 3.95
N GLN A 101 9.41 8.78 5.13
CA GLN A 101 8.05 9.23 5.44
C GLN A 101 7.59 10.37 4.52
N GLU A 102 8.51 11.28 4.18
CA GLU A 102 8.25 12.41 3.27
C GLU A 102 7.87 11.91 1.88
N LYS A 103 8.64 10.97 1.33
CA LYS A 103 8.34 10.37 0.01
C LYS A 103 7.04 9.56 0.06
N ALA A 104 6.84 8.77 1.11
CA ALA A 104 5.59 8.02 1.31
C ALA A 104 4.38 8.97 1.34
N LYS A 105 4.46 10.06 2.10
CA LYS A 105 3.41 11.07 2.19
C LYS A 105 3.13 11.72 0.83
N GLU A 106 4.18 12.13 0.12
CA GLU A 106 4.04 12.76 -1.20
C GLU A 106 3.29 11.85 -2.18
N VAL A 107 3.76 10.61 -2.32
CA VAL A 107 3.23 9.65 -3.29
C VAL A 107 1.85 9.17 -2.87
N MET A 108 1.69 8.68 -1.64
CA MET A 108 0.42 8.11 -1.19
C MET A 108 -0.70 9.15 -1.13
N THR A 109 -0.41 10.42 -0.79
CA THR A 109 -1.43 11.47 -0.82
C THR A 109 -2.05 11.61 -2.22
N LYS A 110 -1.24 11.53 -3.29
CA LYS A 110 -1.74 11.57 -4.67
C LYS A 110 -2.56 10.33 -5.04
N LEU A 111 -2.15 9.16 -4.55
CA LEU A 111 -2.85 7.90 -4.83
C LEU A 111 -4.19 7.82 -4.07
N MET A 112 -4.28 8.41 -2.89
CA MET A 112 -5.51 8.43 -2.07
C MET A 112 -6.68 9.14 -2.74
N ASP A 113 -6.46 10.04 -3.70
CA ASP A 113 -7.52 10.67 -4.49
C ASP A 113 -8.38 9.66 -5.28
N TYR A 114 -7.87 8.44 -5.46
CA TYR A 114 -8.52 7.37 -6.20
C TYR A 114 -9.04 6.22 -5.31
N VAL A 115 -8.87 6.33 -3.98
CA VAL A 115 -9.14 5.25 -3.04
C VAL A 115 -10.53 5.39 -2.43
N ASP A 116 -11.29 4.29 -2.42
CA ASP A 116 -12.58 4.19 -1.73
C ASP A 116 -12.46 3.57 -0.33
N VAL A 117 -11.52 2.63 -0.15
CA VAL A 117 -11.32 1.88 1.11
C VAL A 117 -9.85 1.91 1.51
N CYS A 118 -9.57 2.43 2.70
CA CYS A 118 -8.21 2.47 3.25
C CYS A 118 -8.07 1.41 4.36
N ILE A 119 -7.06 0.55 4.23
CA ILE A 119 -6.70 -0.47 5.21
C ILE A 119 -5.33 -0.12 5.78
N GLY A 120 -5.17 -0.24 7.08
CA GLY A 120 -3.89 0.02 7.73
C GLY A 120 -4.02 -0.01 9.25
N ASN A 121 -2.90 0.08 9.93
CA ASN A 121 -2.86 0.28 11.37
C ASN A 121 -2.56 1.75 11.71
N GLU A 122 -2.59 2.08 13.00
CA GLU A 122 -2.32 3.42 13.50
C GLU A 122 -0.89 3.90 13.18
N GLU A 123 0.08 2.98 13.18
CA GLU A 123 1.47 3.30 12.84
C GLU A 123 1.61 3.66 11.35
N ASP A 124 0.92 2.93 10.46
CA ASP A 124 0.91 3.24 9.03
C ASP A 124 0.30 4.63 8.77
N ALA A 125 -0.83 4.97 9.42
CA ALA A 125 -1.47 6.28 9.29
C ALA A 125 -0.54 7.42 9.78
N GLU A 126 0.15 7.21 10.90
CA GLU A 126 1.14 8.15 11.41
C GLU A 126 2.32 8.32 10.46
N LYS A 127 2.94 7.21 10.04
CA LYS A 127 4.16 7.25 9.21
C LYS A 127 3.92 7.78 7.81
N VAL A 128 2.77 7.45 7.21
CA VAL A 128 2.45 7.86 5.83
C VAL A 128 1.84 9.25 5.78
N PHE A 129 0.90 9.57 6.68
CA PHE A 129 0.13 10.81 6.58
C PHE A 129 0.36 11.79 7.73
N GLY A 130 1.08 11.38 8.78
CA GLY A 130 1.24 12.17 10.01
C GLY A 130 -0.04 12.25 10.84
N ILE A 131 -1.01 11.34 10.62
CA ILE A 131 -2.28 11.28 11.33
C ILE A 131 -2.09 10.50 12.62
N LYS A 132 -2.37 11.15 13.75
CA LYS A 132 -2.27 10.57 15.09
C LYS A 132 -3.54 10.81 15.88
N ALA A 133 -3.92 9.84 16.69
CA ALA A 133 -4.91 10.08 17.74
C ALA A 133 -4.33 11.05 18.80
N GLN A 134 -5.12 12.01 19.25
CA GLN A 134 -4.71 12.94 20.29
C GLN A 134 -4.76 12.26 21.67
N GLY A 135 -3.68 12.38 22.44
CA GLY A 135 -3.63 12.00 23.87
C GLY A 135 -3.47 10.52 24.17
N THR A 136 -3.13 9.67 23.19
CA THR A 136 -2.91 8.24 23.42
C THR A 136 -1.45 7.84 23.30
N ASP A 137 -0.95 7.22 24.35
CA ASP A 137 0.36 6.55 24.35
C ASP A 137 0.15 5.10 23.87
N ILE A 138 0.19 4.90 22.55
CA ILE A 138 -0.08 3.61 21.87
C ILE A 138 0.91 2.51 22.33
N HIS A 139 1.99 2.89 23.00
CA HIS A 139 3.03 1.97 23.48
C HIS A 139 2.66 1.17 24.73
N LYS A 140 1.49 1.39 25.33
CA LYS A 140 1.10 0.71 26.58
C LYS A 140 0.35 -0.62 26.39
N GLY A 141 0.18 -1.10 25.15
CA GLY A 141 -0.42 -2.43 24.90
C GLY A 141 -1.93 -2.53 25.19
N GLU A 142 -2.59 -1.42 25.51
CA GLU A 142 -4.06 -1.37 25.63
C GLU A 142 -4.68 -0.95 24.31
N ILE A 143 -5.57 -1.77 23.77
CA ILE A 143 -6.33 -1.43 22.57
C ILE A 143 -7.29 -0.29 22.93
N ASN A 144 -6.98 0.91 22.46
CA ASN A 144 -7.84 2.08 22.63
C ASN A 144 -8.72 2.28 21.40
N HIS A 145 -9.92 1.70 21.42
CA HIS A 145 -10.88 1.82 20.31
C HIS A 145 -11.19 3.26 19.91
N ALA A 146 -11.26 4.18 20.85
CA ALA A 146 -11.52 5.60 20.57
C ALA A 146 -10.38 6.24 19.77
N ALA A 147 -9.13 5.84 20.05
CA ALA A 147 -7.97 6.30 19.29
C ALA A 147 -7.99 5.83 17.84
N TYR A 148 -8.34 4.56 17.60
CA TYR A 148 -8.48 4.02 16.24
C TYR A 148 -9.64 4.69 15.49
N GLU A 149 -10.76 4.94 16.15
CA GLU A 149 -11.89 5.65 15.58
C GLU A 149 -11.51 7.09 15.17
N GLU A 150 -10.76 7.80 16.01
CA GLU A 150 -10.29 9.15 15.69
C GLU A 150 -9.35 9.16 14.49
N VAL A 151 -8.39 8.23 14.40
CA VAL A 151 -7.50 8.08 13.24
C VAL A 151 -8.31 7.79 11.97
N ALA A 152 -9.28 6.89 12.05
CA ALA A 152 -10.15 6.55 10.92
C ALA A 152 -10.96 7.77 10.45
N LYS A 153 -11.54 8.56 11.36
CA LYS A 153 -12.25 9.80 11.04
C LYS A 153 -11.36 10.80 10.32
N GLN A 154 -10.15 11.02 10.83
CA GLN A 154 -9.20 11.95 10.19
C GLN A 154 -8.81 11.50 8.77
N ILE A 155 -8.66 10.18 8.52
CA ILE A 155 -8.40 9.64 7.18
C ILE A 155 -9.60 9.89 6.27
N ILE A 156 -10.82 9.60 6.73
CA ILE A 156 -12.06 9.81 5.98
C ILE A 156 -12.22 11.30 5.62
N GLU A 157 -12.07 12.19 6.58
CA GLU A 157 -12.21 13.64 6.36
C GLU A 157 -11.17 14.19 5.40
N LYS A 158 -9.93 13.70 5.51
CA LYS A 158 -8.82 14.21 4.70
C LYS A 158 -8.86 13.73 3.25
N PHE A 159 -9.24 12.48 3.01
CA PHE A 159 -9.14 11.83 1.70
C PHE A 159 -10.49 11.47 1.09
N ASN A 160 -11.58 11.73 1.79
CA ASN A 160 -12.94 11.40 1.34
C ASN A 160 -13.13 9.91 0.98
N VAL A 161 -12.40 9.01 1.69
CA VAL A 161 -12.59 7.57 1.52
C VAL A 161 -13.91 7.14 2.17
N LYS A 162 -14.54 6.10 1.62
CA LYS A 162 -15.85 5.61 2.10
C LYS A 162 -15.73 4.77 3.36
N LEU A 163 -14.60 4.08 3.51
CA LEU A 163 -14.36 3.15 4.63
C LEU A 163 -12.89 3.11 5.01
N VAL A 164 -12.66 3.02 6.32
CA VAL A 164 -11.34 2.72 6.88
C VAL A 164 -11.43 1.43 7.68
N ALA A 165 -10.57 0.46 7.38
CA ALA A 165 -10.43 -0.78 8.13
C ALA A 165 -9.10 -0.77 8.89
N SER A 166 -9.16 -0.64 10.22
CA SER A 166 -7.98 -0.65 11.07
C SER A 166 -7.60 -2.06 11.50
N THR A 167 -6.36 -2.45 11.21
CA THR A 167 -5.78 -3.68 11.76
C THR A 167 -5.24 -3.40 13.15
N LEU A 168 -5.80 -4.07 14.15
CA LEU A 168 -5.38 -3.90 15.55
C LEU A 168 -4.12 -4.72 15.84
N ARG A 169 -3.21 -4.15 16.62
CA ARG A 169 -1.97 -4.82 17.08
C ARG A 169 -1.97 -4.97 18.59
#